data_a2a2c0459a148de1ad578d73f311e469
#
_entry.id   a2a2c0459a148de1ad578d73f311e469
#
_cell.length_a   1.000
_cell.length_b   1.000
_cell.length_c   1.000
_cell.angle_alpha   90.00
_cell.angle_beta   90.00
_cell.angle_gamma   90.00
#
_symmetry.space_group_name_H-M   'P 1'
#
loop_
_entity.id
_entity.type
_entity.pdbx_description
1 polymer ?
#
loop_
_entity_poly.entity_id
_entity_poly.type
_entity_poly.pdbx_seq_one_letter_code
_entity_poly.pdbx_strand_id
1 'polypeptide(L)'
;MEQNTLVGYERNSFKKGPAGRLRKEGKIPAVIYGHNKPVHISVSATEFDSKFHIISENTLISINVDGKDYEVLVKDSQENMILGKITHIDFFEVERGKVLKTRIPVILTGASVGVKEGGLLEQHMHEIDIECLPKDIPVKIELDITELQLGESIHISDLKMADEVKILNSMDQSIVGVTTVKAEEEPETDDEELEEGEEESAETDAESEE
;
A
#
# COMPACT_ATOMS: atom_id res chain seq x y z
N MET A 1 2.29 16.80 20.95
CA MET A 1 2.07 16.52 19.52
C MET A 1 3.14 17.26 18.76
N GLU A 2 4.14 16.55 18.28
CA GLU A 2 5.14 17.14 17.39
C GLU A 2 4.42 17.48 16.08
N GLN A 3 4.27 18.79 15.83
CA GLN A 3 3.72 19.25 14.56
C GLN A 3 4.78 18.98 13.49
N ASN A 4 4.54 17.94 12.70
CA ASN A 4 5.38 17.62 11.55
C ASN A 4 5.21 18.73 10.50
N THR A 5 5.97 19.80 10.64
CA THR A 5 5.94 20.94 9.72
C THR A 5 6.92 20.71 8.59
N LEU A 6 6.46 20.83 7.35
CA LEU A 6 7.27 20.82 6.13
C LEU A 6 7.30 22.20 5.48
N VAL A 7 8.38 22.49 4.78
CA VAL A 7 8.47 23.71 3.96
C VAL A 7 8.19 23.32 2.51
N GLY A 8 7.16 23.95 1.94
CA GLY A 8 6.78 23.84 0.54
C GLY A 8 7.15 25.09 -0.24
N TYR A 9 7.58 24.92 -1.48
CA TYR A 9 7.85 26.02 -2.41
C TYR A 9 6.83 25.96 -3.55
N GLU A 10 6.14 27.07 -3.83
CA GLU A 10 5.21 27.14 -4.95
C GLU A 10 5.95 26.97 -6.27
N ARG A 11 5.34 26.22 -7.20
CA ARG A 11 5.90 26.00 -8.55
C ARG A 11 4.94 26.45 -9.64
N ASN A 12 5.46 27.17 -10.61
CA ASN A 12 4.72 27.68 -11.78
C ASN A 12 4.97 26.84 -13.06
N SER A 13 5.78 25.77 -12.96
CA SER A 13 6.16 24.95 -14.10
C SER A 13 5.61 23.53 -13.98
N PHE A 14 4.73 23.14 -14.92
CA PHE A 14 3.89 21.93 -14.83
C PHE A 14 4.22 20.85 -15.87
N LYS A 15 5.29 20.82 -16.55
CA LYS A 15 5.58 19.83 -17.60
C LYS A 15 6.59 18.78 -17.13
N LYS A 16 6.71 17.69 -17.90
CA LYS A 16 7.61 16.55 -17.66
C LYS A 16 9.08 16.99 -17.43
N GLY A 17 9.55 17.94 -18.22
CA GLY A 17 10.93 18.44 -18.10
C GLY A 17 11.24 19.13 -16.78
N PRO A 18 10.47 20.14 -16.34
CA PRO A 18 10.65 20.78 -15.03
C PRO A 18 10.54 19.80 -13.85
N ALA A 19 9.53 18.91 -13.85
CA ALA A 19 9.38 17.90 -12.81
C ALA A 19 10.61 16.95 -12.73
N GLY A 20 11.16 16.58 -13.88
CA GLY A 20 12.37 15.76 -13.93
C GLY A 20 13.61 16.48 -13.37
N ARG A 21 13.73 17.80 -13.54
CA ARG A 21 14.82 18.61 -12.96
C ARG A 21 14.69 18.70 -11.45
N LEU A 22 13.49 18.99 -10.93
CA LEU A 22 13.22 19.02 -9.48
C LEU A 22 13.62 17.70 -8.79
N ARG A 23 13.25 16.55 -9.38
CA ARG A 23 13.62 15.24 -8.84
C ARG A 23 15.14 15.01 -8.84
N LYS A 24 15.87 15.52 -9.85
CA LYS A 24 17.34 15.47 -9.86
C LYS A 24 17.97 16.37 -8.80
N GLU A 25 17.32 17.47 -8.44
CA GLU A 25 17.72 18.40 -7.38
C GLU A 25 17.32 17.90 -5.97
N GLY A 26 16.75 16.71 -5.85
CA GLY A 26 16.30 16.16 -4.56
C GLY A 26 15.00 16.78 -4.05
N LYS A 27 14.18 17.35 -4.93
CA LYS A 27 12.86 17.88 -4.60
C LYS A 27 11.75 17.01 -5.18
N ILE A 28 10.71 16.77 -4.40
CA ILE A 28 9.53 16.01 -4.81
C ILE A 28 8.45 17.00 -5.25
N PRO A 29 7.97 16.91 -6.49
CA PRO A 29 6.80 17.66 -6.92
C PRO A 29 5.55 17.12 -6.21
N ALA A 30 4.73 18.03 -5.69
CA ALA A 30 3.51 17.69 -4.98
C ALA A 30 2.37 18.67 -5.34
N VAL A 31 1.15 18.27 -4.98
CA VAL A 31 -0.05 19.08 -5.18
C VAL A 31 -0.87 19.10 -3.89
N ILE A 32 -1.29 20.26 -3.45
CA ILE A 32 -2.27 20.43 -2.37
C ILE A 32 -3.62 20.69 -3.02
N TYR A 33 -4.61 19.87 -2.73
CA TYR A 33 -5.99 20.04 -3.21
C TYR A 33 -6.99 19.72 -2.11
N GLY A 34 -8.22 20.12 -2.26
CA GLY A 34 -9.30 19.89 -1.28
C GLY A 34 -10.26 21.07 -1.27
N HIS A 35 -10.18 21.92 -0.26
CA HIS A 35 -11.11 23.02 -0.07
C HIS A 35 -10.87 24.20 -1.00
N ASN A 36 -9.62 24.56 -1.20
CA ASN A 36 -9.19 25.69 -2.00
C ASN A 36 -8.78 25.29 -3.44
N LYS A 37 -8.38 26.29 -4.23
CA LYS A 37 -7.81 26.01 -5.55
C LYS A 37 -6.54 25.17 -5.40
N PRO A 38 -6.31 24.18 -6.29
CA PRO A 38 -5.11 23.36 -6.23
C PRO A 38 -3.84 24.22 -6.26
N VAL A 39 -2.96 23.99 -5.30
CA VAL A 39 -1.66 24.67 -5.20
C VAL A 39 -0.59 23.63 -5.54
N HIS A 40 0.21 23.95 -6.56
CA HIS A 40 1.31 23.08 -6.95
C HIS A 40 2.57 23.50 -6.19
N ILE A 41 3.16 22.55 -5.49
CA ILE A 41 4.33 22.79 -4.65
C ILE A 41 5.47 21.81 -4.96
N SER A 42 6.62 22.09 -4.43
CA SER A 42 7.73 21.16 -4.33
C SER A 42 8.23 21.11 -2.90
N VAL A 43 8.49 19.91 -2.38
CA VAL A 43 9.03 19.69 -1.03
C VAL A 43 10.40 19.02 -1.12
N SER A 44 11.23 19.20 -0.09
CA SER A 44 12.54 18.54 -0.02
C SER A 44 12.34 17.03 0.22
N ALA A 45 12.94 16.18 -0.62
CA ALA A 45 12.90 14.74 -0.45
C ALA A 45 13.54 14.32 0.89
N THR A 46 14.69 14.90 1.22
CA THR A 46 15.43 14.58 2.44
C THR A 46 14.65 14.92 3.72
N GLU A 47 13.96 16.08 3.72
CA GLU A 47 13.13 16.46 4.87
C GLU A 47 11.89 15.57 4.98
N PHE A 48 11.31 15.20 3.86
CA PHE A 48 10.14 14.32 3.82
C PHE A 48 10.52 12.93 4.32
N ASP A 49 11.55 12.31 3.77
CA ASP A 49 12.02 10.99 4.18
C ASP A 49 12.44 10.93 5.66
N SER A 50 13.12 11.97 6.15
CA SER A 50 13.57 12.00 7.55
C SER A 50 12.45 12.11 8.57
N LYS A 51 11.37 12.83 8.22
CA LYS A 51 10.21 13.06 9.10
C LYS A 51 9.12 12.00 8.95
N PHE A 52 9.02 11.38 7.78
CA PHE A 52 7.95 10.47 7.41
C PHE A 52 8.51 9.14 6.88
N HIS A 53 9.37 8.51 7.65
CA HIS A 53 10.04 7.25 7.29
C HIS A 53 9.10 6.08 7.01
N ILE A 54 7.89 6.14 7.56
CA ILE A 54 6.78 5.23 7.23
C ILE A 54 5.62 6.13 6.80
N ILE A 55 5.48 6.31 5.50
CA ILE A 55 4.37 7.07 4.94
C ILE A 55 3.11 6.23 5.11
N SER A 56 2.40 6.45 6.19
CA SER A 56 1.00 6.07 6.25
C SER A 56 0.20 7.21 5.63
N GLU A 57 -0.72 6.89 4.74
CA GLU A 57 -1.65 7.81 4.09
C GLU A 57 -2.49 8.65 5.08
N ASN A 58 -2.30 8.45 6.38
CA ASN A 58 -3.10 8.99 7.46
C ASN A 58 -2.38 10.00 8.34
N THR A 59 -1.17 10.44 7.95
CA THR A 59 -0.41 11.38 8.75
C THR A 59 -0.83 12.82 8.45
N LEU A 60 -1.30 13.51 9.48
CA LEU A 60 -1.62 14.93 9.40
C LEU A 60 -0.31 15.75 9.44
N ILE A 61 -0.13 16.59 8.44
CA ILE A 61 1.09 17.37 8.22
C ILE A 61 0.72 18.84 8.10
N SER A 62 1.52 19.72 8.70
CA SER A 62 1.44 21.17 8.45
C SER A 62 2.48 21.54 7.39
N ILE A 63 2.05 22.07 6.25
CA ILE A 63 2.94 22.54 5.19
C ILE A 63 2.91 24.06 5.14
N ASN A 64 4.08 24.70 5.33
CA ASN A 64 4.22 26.13 5.14
C ASN A 64 4.61 26.41 3.69
N VAL A 65 3.75 27.12 2.95
CA VAL A 65 3.99 27.54 1.58
C VAL A 65 3.95 29.07 1.53
N ASP A 66 5.08 29.69 1.27
CA ASP A 66 5.23 31.13 1.16
C ASP A 66 4.58 31.93 2.32
N GLY A 67 4.71 31.39 3.55
CA GLY A 67 4.17 32.02 4.77
C GLY A 67 2.72 31.71 5.07
N LYS A 68 2.08 30.81 4.31
CA LYS A 68 0.76 30.27 4.61
C LYS A 68 0.89 28.83 5.08
N ASP A 69 0.26 28.52 6.21
CA ASP A 69 0.24 27.17 6.74
C ASP A 69 -1.01 26.42 6.25
N TYR A 70 -0.78 25.25 5.66
CA TYR A 70 -1.82 24.33 5.22
C TYR A 70 -1.80 23.09 6.09
N GLU A 71 -2.93 22.73 6.68
CA GLU A 71 -3.12 21.45 7.36
C GLU A 71 -3.55 20.44 6.30
N VAL A 72 -2.71 19.45 6.04
CA VAL A 72 -2.91 18.48 4.95
C VAL A 72 -2.72 17.05 5.43
N LEU A 73 -3.38 16.14 4.74
CA LEU A 73 -3.20 14.71 4.86
C LEU A 73 -2.48 14.20 3.60
N VAL A 74 -1.57 13.27 3.74
CA VAL A 74 -1.02 12.55 2.58
C VAL A 74 -2.10 11.63 2.05
N LYS A 75 -2.59 11.88 0.83
CA LYS A 75 -3.66 11.09 0.23
C LYS A 75 -3.12 9.97 -0.63
N ASP A 76 -2.05 10.23 -1.36
CA ASP A 76 -1.38 9.27 -2.22
C ASP A 76 0.10 9.63 -2.39
N SER A 77 0.93 8.63 -2.60
CA SER A 77 2.34 8.80 -2.87
C SER A 77 2.79 7.87 -3.99
N GLN A 78 3.40 8.42 -5.01
CA GLN A 78 3.99 7.66 -6.10
C GLN A 78 5.45 7.39 -5.81
N GLU A 79 5.82 6.14 -5.72
CA GLU A 79 7.19 5.72 -5.51
C GLU A 79 7.75 5.01 -6.75
N ASN A 80 9.02 5.26 -7.03
CA ASN A 80 9.76 4.47 -8.01
C ASN A 80 10.46 3.32 -7.28
N MET A 81 9.90 2.12 -7.39
CA MET A 81 10.39 0.93 -6.69
C MET A 81 11.83 0.55 -7.06
N ILE A 82 12.28 0.85 -8.29
CA ILE A 82 13.65 0.55 -8.73
C ILE A 82 14.67 1.44 -8.03
N LEU A 83 14.32 2.70 -7.79
CA LEU A 83 15.21 3.69 -7.20
C LEU A 83 14.94 3.91 -5.71
N GLY A 84 13.85 3.35 -5.16
CA GLY A 84 13.39 3.59 -3.79
C GLY A 84 13.15 5.08 -3.51
N LYS A 85 12.66 5.83 -4.49
CA LYS A 85 12.45 7.28 -4.37
C LYS A 85 11.04 7.67 -4.67
N ILE A 86 10.48 8.55 -3.84
CA ILE A 86 9.18 9.13 -4.06
C ILE A 86 9.25 10.08 -5.25
N THR A 87 8.32 9.91 -6.19
CA THR A 87 8.27 10.70 -7.43
C THR A 87 7.20 11.78 -7.40
N HIS A 88 6.12 11.59 -6.66
CA HIS A 88 5.03 12.55 -6.49
C HIS A 88 4.32 12.32 -5.17
N ILE A 89 3.76 13.37 -4.59
CA ILE A 89 2.94 13.29 -3.38
C ILE A 89 1.68 14.13 -3.58
N ASP A 90 0.56 13.54 -3.23
CA ASP A 90 -0.74 14.17 -3.26
C ASP A 90 -1.17 14.52 -1.83
N PHE A 91 -1.31 15.81 -1.57
CA PHE A 91 -1.76 16.34 -0.29
C PHE A 91 -3.22 16.78 -0.36
N PHE A 92 -4.03 16.29 0.57
CA PHE A 92 -5.42 16.71 0.72
C PHE A 92 -5.53 17.73 1.86
N GLU A 93 -5.97 18.94 1.54
CA GLU A 93 -6.21 20.00 2.53
C GLU A 93 -7.43 19.63 3.39
N VAL A 94 -7.23 19.62 4.70
CA VAL A 94 -8.22 19.17 5.68
C VAL A 94 -8.87 20.35 6.34
N GLU A 95 -10.19 20.38 6.37
CA GLU A 95 -10.95 21.34 7.16
C GLU A 95 -11.21 20.81 8.57
N ARG A 96 -10.95 21.63 9.58
CA ARG A 96 -11.23 21.28 10.97
C ARG A 96 -12.73 21.10 11.17
N GLY A 97 -13.13 19.93 11.70
CA GLY A 97 -14.52 19.62 12.02
C GLY A 97 -15.33 19.01 10.89
N LYS A 98 -14.76 18.76 9.72
CA LYS A 98 -15.38 17.94 8.69
C LYS A 98 -14.88 16.49 8.77
N VAL A 99 -15.81 15.55 8.67
CA VAL A 99 -15.47 14.12 8.54
C VAL A 99 -14.83 13.87 7.18
N LEU A 100 -13.81 13.04 7.17
CA LEU A 100 -13.14 12.64 5.94
C LEU A 100 -13.08 11.12 5.84
N LYS A 101 -12.98 10.64 4.60
CA LYS A 101 -12.80 9.23 4.28
C LYS A 101 -11.35 8.98 3.97
N THR A 102 -10.77 8.02 4.70
CA THR A 102 -9.38 7.63 4.52
C THR A 102 -9.21 6.13 4.67
N ARG A 103 -8.09 5.59 4.17
CA ARG A 103 -7.72 4.18 4.29
C ARG A 103 -6.68 4.03 5.36
N ILE A 104 -6.83 3.04 6.21
CA ILE A 104 -5.86 2.76 7.28
C ILE A 104 -5.25 1.40 7.04
N PRO A 105 -3.91 1.29 7.07
CA PRO A 105 -3.24 0.02 6.94
C PRO A 105 -3.46 -0.84 8.18
N VAL A 106 -3.70 -2.14 7.95
CA VAL A 106 -3.80 -3.17 8.97
C VAL A 106 -2.46 -3.89 9.09
N ILE A 107 -1.86 -3.81 10.26
CA ILE A 107 -0.60 -4.48 10.57
C ILE A 107 -0.90 -5.68 11.46
N LEU A 108 -0.50 -6.86 11.00
CA LEU A 108 -0.61 -8.08 11.75
C LEU A 108 0.52 -8.16 12.77
N THR A 109 0.18 -8.47 14.03
CA THR A 109 1.14 -8.63 15.11
C THR A 109 1.05 -10.03 15.71
N GLY A 110 2.19 -10.58 16.13
CA GLY A 110 2.26 -11.94 16.69
C GLY A 110 2.53 -13.01 15.64
N ALA A 111 2.57 -14.27 16.09
CA ALA A 111 2.74 -15.46 15.25
C ALA A 111 1.59 -16.41 15.52
N SER A 112 0.74 -16.64 14.55
CA SER A 112 -0.44 -17.50 14.63
C SER A 112 -0.07 -18.94 14.99
N VAL A 113 -0.89 -19.56 15.84
CA VAL A 113 -0.79 -20.99 16.17
C VAL A 113 -1.00 -21.83 14.91
N GLY A 114 -1.98 -21.47 14.07
CA GLY A 114 -2.28 -22.18 12.85
C GLY A 114 -1.13 -22.20 11.84
N VAL A 115 -0.32 -21.12 11.77
CA VAL A 115 0.89 -21.10 10.93
C VAL A 115 1.97 -22.03 11.48
N LYS A 116 2.12 -22.13 12.82
CA LYS A 116 3.05 -23.08 13.46
C LYS A 116 2.65 -24.53 13.23
N GLU A 117 1.38 -24.80 13.03
CA GLU A 117 0.82 -26.13 12.72
C GLU A 117 0.87 -26.47 11.22
N GLY A 118 1.45 -25.58 10.40
CA GLY A 118 1.64 -25.80 8.96
C GLY A 118 0.59 -25.15 8.08
N GLY A 119 -0.23 -24.24 8.60
CA GLY A 119 -1.17 -23.43 7.82
C GLY A 119 -0.50 -22.29 7.07
N LEU A 120 -1.13 -21.83 6.00
CA LEU A 120 -0.77 -20.65 5.25
C LEU A 120 -1.58 -19.45 5.74
N LEU A 121 -0.89 -18.37 6.14
CA LEU A 121 -1.53 -17.12 6.49
C LEU A 121 -1.84 -16.32 5.23
N GLU A 122 -3.11 -16.01 5.01
CA GLU A 122 -3.57 -15.19 3.90
C GLU A 122 -4.19 -13.91 4.42
N GLN A 123 -3.59 -12.78 4.09
CA GLN A 123 -4.16 -11.47 4.38
C GLN A 123 -4.97 -10.99 3.18
N HIS A 124 -6.30 -10.98 3.32
CA HIS A 124 -7.24 -10.58 2.27
C HIS A 124 -7.37 -9.07 2.16
N MET A 125 -7.23 -8.36 3.30
CA MET A 125 -7.35 -6.91 3.35
C MET A 125 -6.12 -6.31 4.02
N HIS A 126 -5.42 -5.45 3.29
CA HIS A 126 -4.28 -4.71 3.79
C HIS A 126 -4.67 -3.34 4.34
N GLU A 127 -5.80 -2.80 3.89
CA GLU A 127 -6.31 -1.47 4.23
C GLU A 127 -7.81 -1.53 4.51
N ILE A 128 -8.28 -0.68 5.42
CA ILE A 128 -9.69 -0.53 5.77
C ILE A 128 -10.12 0.91 5.51
N ASP A 129 -11.25 1.07 4.81
CA ASP A 129 -11.86 2.37 4.56
C ASP A 129 -12.63 2.83 5.81
N ILE A 130 -12.25 3.99 6.33
CA ILE A 130 -12.89 4.59 7.50
C ILE A 130 -13.37 6.00 7.22
N GLU A 131 -14.35 6.43 8.02
CA GLU A 131 -14.83 7.81 8.07
C GLU A 131 -14.69 8.32 9.50
N CYS A 132 -13.87 9.36 9.68
CA CYS A 132 -13.62 9.95 11.01
C CYS A 132 -13.25 11.43 10.91
N LEU A 133 -13.11 12.09 12.07
CA LEU A 133 -12.56 13.43 12.14
C LEU A 133 -11.03 13.41 12.00
N PRO A 134 -10.42 14.46 11.44
CA PRO A 134 -8.98 14.53 11.23
C PRO A 134 -8.11 14.31 12.47
N LYS A 135 -8.67 14.61 13.66
CA LYS A 135 -7.96 14.44 14.94
C LYS A 135 -7.90 13.00 15.43
N ASP A 136 -8.86 12.19 14.98
CA ASP A 136 -9.14 10.87 15.52
C ASP A 136 -8.68 9.77 14.54
N ILE A 137 -7.91 10.15 13.50
CA ILE A 137 -7.36 9.23 12.51
C ILE A 137 -6.24 8.42 13.17
N PRO A 138 -6.40 7.10 13.31
CA PRO A 138 -5.29 6.26 13.76
C PRO A 138 -4.27 6.06 12.62
N VAL A 139 -3.00 6.02 12.96
CA VAL A 139 -1.91 5.84 11.99
C VAL A 139 -1.94 4.42 11.41
N LYS A 140 -2.29 3.42 12.22
CA LYS A 140 -2.35 1.99 11.87
C LYS A 140 -3.34 1.27 12.75
N ILE A 141 -3.85 0.15 12.27
CA ILE A 141 -4.66 -0.79 13.04
C ILE A 141 -3.77 -2.01 13.30
N GLU A 142 -3.48 -2.30 14.55
CA GLU A 142 -2.73 -3.48 14.95
C GLU A 142 -3.70 -4.62 15.25
N LEU A 143 -3.57 -5.73 14.54
CA LEU A 143 -4.38 -6.93 14.71
C LEU A 143 -3.52 -8.06 15.24
N ASP A 144 -3.83 -8.52 16.44
CA ASP A 144 -3.14 -9.66 17.04
C ASP A 144 -3.70 -10.97 16.45
N ILE A 145 -2.80 -11.74 15.83
CA ILE A 145 -3.13 -13.04 15.21
C ILE A 145 -2.62 -14.23 16.03
N THR A 146 -2.14 -14.00 17.25
CA THR A 146 -1.46 -15.05 18.05
C THR A 146 -2.36 -16.25 18.33
N GLU A 147 -3.64 -16.02 18.58
CA GLU A 147 -4.63 -17.07 18.92
C GLU A 147 -5.29 -17.72 17.70
N LEU A 148 -4.98 -17.25 16.47
CA LEU A 148 -5.64 -17.71 15.25
C LEU A 148 -5.24 -19.15 14.91
N GLN A 149 -6.23 -20.05 14.82
CA GLN A 149 -6.07 -21.47 14.54
C GLN A 149 -6.20 -21.80 13.04
N LEU A 150 -5.92 -23.04 12.67
CA LEU A 150 -6.12 -23.54 11.31
C LEU A 150 -7.59 -23.48 10.92
N GLY A 151 -7.88 -22.86 9.75
CA GLY A 151 -9.23 -22.72 9.22
C GLY A 151 -10.03 -21.58 9.84
N GLU A 152 -9.45 -20.79 10.74
CA GLU A 152 -10.10 -19.61 11.30
C GLU A 152 -9.76 -18.34 10.49
N SER A 153 -10.68 -17.39 10.53
CA SER A 153 -10.52 -16.07 9.93
C SER A 153 -11.01 -14.98 10.89
N ILE A 154 -10.33 -13.83 10.87
CA ILE A 154 -10.73 -12.64 11.62
C ILE A 154 -11.46 -11.71 10.66
N HIS A 155 -12.64 -11.28 11.07
CA HIS A 155 -13.51 -10.38 10.32
C HIS A 155 -13.39 -8.94 10.82
N ILE A 156 -13.91 -8.01 10.03
CA ILE A 156 -13.96 -6.58 10.41
C ILE A 156 -14.76 -6.37 11.70
N SER A 157 -15.79 -7.21 11.95
CA SER A 157 -16.60 -7.18 13.19
C SER A 157 -15.79 -7.38 14.47
N ASP A 158 -14.65 -8.08 14.39
CA ASP A 158 -13.82 -8.42 15.53
C ASP A 158 -12.81 -7.32 15.91
N LEU A 159 -12.73 -6.28 15.07
CA LEU A 159 -11.87 -5.13 15.33
C LEU A 159 -12.39 -4.27 16.47
N LYS A 160 -11.56 -4.07 17.46
CA LYS A 160 -11.81 -3.11 18.53
C LYS A 160 -11.34 -1.73 18.10
N MET A 161 -12.24 -0.90 17.62
CA MET A 161 -11.96 0.49 17.25
C MET A 161 -12.59 1.47 18.25
N ALA A 162 -12.09 2.72 18.27
CA ALA A 162 -12.68 3.78 19.04
C ALA A 162 -14.06 4.15 18.46
N ASP A 163 -15.01 4.53 19.31
CA ASP A 163 -16.39 4.87 18.93
C ASP A 163 -16.51 6.05 17.94
N GLU A 164 -15.43 6.81 17.77
CA GLU A 164 -15.34 8.00 16.91
C GLU A 164 -14.99 7.67 15.45
N VAL A 165 -14.66 6.38 15.17
CA VAL A 165 -14.24 5.91 13.84
C VAL A 165 -15.32 5.02 13.25
N LYS A 166 -15.89 5.44 12.12
CA LYS A 166 -16.91 4.66 11.42
C LYS A 166 -16.25 3.87 10.26
N ILE A 167 -16.39 2.55 10.29
CA ILE A 167 -15.92 1.69 9.22
C ILE A 167 -16.94 1.72 8.07
N LEU A 168 -16.45 1.85 6.83
CA LEU A 168 -17.27 1.89 5.62
C LEU A 168 -17.36 0.52 4.93
N ASN A 169 -16.42 -0.38 5.18
CA ASN A 169 -16.42 -1.75 4.67
C ASN A 169 -17.51 -2.60 5.32
N SER A 170 -17.89 -3.68 4.64
CA SER A 170 -18.86 -4.64 5.19
C SER A 170 -18.28 -5.39 6.38
N MET A 171 -19.03 -5.48 7.47
CA MET A 171 -18.60 -6.13 8.72
C MET A 171 -18.26 -7.62 8.55
N ASP A 172 -18.88 -8.29 7.54
CA ASP A 172 -18.71 -9.71 7.26
C ASP A 172 -17.42 -10.02 6.45
N GLN A 173 -16.68 -9.01 6.01
CA GLN A 173 -15.44 -9.22 5.26
C GLN A 173 -14.34 -9.74 6.18
N SER A 174 -13.64 -10.78 5.73
CA SER A 174 -12.46 -11.31 6.41
C SER A 174 -11.23 -10.44 6.12
N ILE A 175 -10.47 -10.14 7.15
CA ILE A 175 -9.20 -9.38 7.05
C ILE A 175 -8.05 -10.34 6.82
N VAL A 176 -8.00 -11.40 7.63
CA VAL A 176 -6.93 -12.39 7.61
C VAL A 176 -7.52 -13.76 7.94
N GLY A 177 -6.99 -14.80 7.31
CA GLY A 177 -7.35 -16.17 7.58
C GLY A 177 -6.13 -17.09 7.53
N VAL A 178 -6.23 -18.25 8.19
CA VAL A 178 -5.24 -19.30 8.08
C VAL A 178 -5.86 -20.48 7.35
N THR A 179 -5.36 -20.75 6.14
CA THR A 179 -5.83 -21.88 5.32
C THR A 179 -4.89 -23.07 5.47
N THR A 180 -5.44 -24.28 5.34
CA THR A 180 -4.64 -25.50 5.26
C THR A 180 -4.12 -25.62 3.84
N VAL A 181 -2.82 -25.75 3.68
CA VAL A 181 -2.24 -26.14 2.38
C VAL A 181 -2.65 -27.58 2.13
N LYS A 182 -3.63 -27.79 1.26
CA LYS A 182 -3.89 -29.10 0.70
C LYS A 182 -2.72 -29.39 -0.22
N ALA A 183 -1.80 -30.27 0.20
CA ALA A 183 -0.83 -30.81 -0.74
C ALA A 183 -1.63 -31.41 -1.90
N GLU A 184 -1.54 -30.87 -3.08
CA GLU A 184 -1.88 -31.57 -4.30
C GLU A 184 -0.93 -32.75 -4.36
N GLU A 185 -1.47 -33.95 -4.07
CA GLU A 185 -0.82 -35.19 -4.43
C GLU A 185 -0.61 -35.11 -5.95
N GLU A 186 0.63 -34.94 -6.37
CA GLU A 186 1.01 -35.15 -7.74
C GLU A 186 0.51 -36.57 -8.10
N PRO A 187 -0.24 -36.72 -9.22
CA PRO A 187 -0.63 -38.05 -9.65
C PRO A 187 0.63 -38.85 -9.90
N GLU A 188 0.82 -39.91 -9.10
CA GLU A 188 1.82 -40.93 -9.36
C GLU A 188 1.58 -41.40 -10.79
N THR A 189 2.51 -41.05 -11.67
CA THR A 189 2.61 -41.64 -12.99
C THR A 189 3.05 -43.09 -12.81
N ASP A 190 2.10 -44.01 -12.93
CA ASP A 190 2.34 -45.42 -13.12
C ASP A 190 3.26 -45.57 -14.35
N ASP A 191 4.52 -45.91 -14.08
CA ASP A 191 5.45 -46.47 -15.03
C ASP A 191 5.01 -47.92 -15.31
N GLU A 192 4.21 -48.13 -16.33
CA GLU A 192 4.10 -49.43 -16.99
C GLU A 192 4.92 -49.38 -18.29
N GLU A 193 6.03 -50.13 -18.22
CA GLU A 193 6.82 -50.66 -19.31
C GLU A 193 5.94 -51.10 -20.50
N LEU A 194 6.30 -50.69 -21.69
CA LEU A 194 6.25 -51.59 -22.88
C LEU A 194 7.41 -51.24 -23.81
N GLU A 195 8.26 -52.22 -23.93
CA GLU A 195 9.35 -52.38 -24.88
C GLU A 195 8.86 -52.48 -26.35
N GLU A 196 9.82 -52.18 -27.21
CA GLU A 196 10.03 -52.70 -28.57
C GLU A 196 9.25 -52.11 -29.76
N GLY A 197 10.02 -51.70 -30.69
CA GLY A 197 9.63 -51.55 -32.09
C GLY A 197 10.55 -50.62 -32.88
N GLU A 198 11.58 -51.24 -33.38
CA GLU A 198 12.58 -50.85 -34.38
C GLU A 198 12.09 -50.07 -35.62
N GLU A 199 13.04 -49.30 -36.12
CA GLU A 199 13.45 -49.09 -37.54
C GLU A 199 12.75 -48.00 -38.38
N GLU A 200 13.54 -47.13 -38.81
CA GLU A 200 14.10 -46.88 -40.17
C GLU A 200 13.51 -45.71 -40.98
N SER A 201 14.48 -45.01 -41.51
CA SER A 201 14.54 -44.18 -42.73
C SER A 201 14.16 -42.71 -42.59
N ALA A 202 15.14 -41.88 -42.65
CA ALA A 202 15.92 -41.37 -43.78
C ALA A 202 15.28 -40.18 -44.51
N GLU A 203 16.10 -39.12 -44.49
CA GLU A 203 16.34 -38.16 -45.60
C GLU A 203 15.18 -37.36 -46.20
N THR A 204 15.34 -36.13 -46.20
CA THR A 204 15.79 -35.17 -47.25
C THR A 204 15.12 -33.82 -46.97
N ASP A 205 15.93 -32.86 -46.88
CA ASP A 205 16.41 -31.88 -47.82
C ASP A 205 15.63 -30.59 -47.96
N ALA A 206 16.36 -29.57 -47.69
CA ALA A 206 16.58 -28.35 -48.45
C ALA A 206 15.46 -27.29 -48.59
N GLU A 207 15.96 -26.12 -48.23
CA GLU A 207 15.94 -24.85 -49.03
C GLU A 207 14.62 -24.13 -49.25
N SER A 208 14.59 -22.94 -48.85
CA SER A 208 14.72 -21.66 -49.57
C SER A 208 13.85 -20.58 -48.92
N GLU A 209 14.53 -19.51 -48.60
CA GLU A 209 14.36 -18.13 -49.13
C GLU A 209 12.92 -17.58 -49.20
N GLU A 210 12.62 -16.58 -48.38
CA GLU A 210 12.66 -15.14 -48.72
C GLU A 210 12.43 -14.27 -47.49
#